data_ccbd92a53fbe8c90be22ad13e406e0b1
#
_entry.id   ccbd92a53fbe8c90be22ad13e406e0b1
#
_cell.length_a   1.000
_cell.length_b   1.000
_cell.length_c   1.000
_cell.angle_alpha   90.00
_cell.angle_beta   90.00
_cell.angle_gamma   90.00
#
_symmetry.space_group_name_H-M   'P 1'
#
loop_
_entity.id
_entity.type
_entity.pdbx_description
1 polymer ?
#
loop_
_entity_poly.entity_id
_entity_poly.type
_entity_poly.pdbx_seq_one_letter_code
_entity_poly.pdbx_strand_id
1 'polypeptide(L)'
;INQFQVIREAKNIDHTYIPRDVEIQKDENNESLPGDSINLFDKAQTSFYSKDNKVLKSLEYIKERRLDTAINRPKTLWYCKDDYIHKDRIIIPFYNDNDIVFYQSRKLFSSDRKPKYLSKLNTEKSIFNFDNISPVCNYIFIFEGPIDSFFVSNGIAVGGIQSTSANTFTQFQQSQINKYPFYKKVWVLDNQHVDESAKNKTRILLKEGHTCFIWPRELKMFKDFNDICVRGGRDEITSPFILSNTFRGVEGLVKLNLT
;
A
#
# COMPACT_ATOMS: atom_id res chain seq x y z
N ILE A 1 10.17 22.62 -23.68
CA ILE A 1 10.97 21.38 -23.66
C ILE A 1 9.99 20.24 -23.93
N ASN A 2 10.24 19.45 -24.99
CA ASN A 2 9.28 18.47 -25.51
C ASN A 2 9.21 17.27 -24.54
N GLN A 3 8.00 16.77 -24.26
CA GLN A 3 7.73 15.62 -23.38
C GLN A 3 8.65 14.40 -23.61
N PHE A 4 9.12 14.24 -24.85
CA PHE A 4 10.09 13.19 -25.25
C PHE A 4 11.51 13.39 -24.69
N GLN A 5 11.93 14.61 -24.37
CA GLN A 5 13.23 14.89 -23.76
C GLN A 5 13.24 14.52 -22.28
N VAL A 6 12.16 14.82 -21.56
CA VAL A 6 11.99 14.45 -20.14
C VAL A 6 12.01 12.93 -19.95
N ILE A 7 11.42 12.17 -20.90
CA ILE A 7 11.41 10.69 -20.86
C ILE A 7 12.79 10.08 -21.16
N ARG A 8 13.61 10.73 -21.96
CA ARG A 8 15.00 10.27 -22.24
C ARG A 8 15.93 10.48 -21.07
N GLU A 9 15.79 11.59 -20.37
CA GLU A 9 16.57 11.88 -19.17
C GLU A 9 16.18 11.00 -17.98
N ALA A 10 14.89 10.67 -17.83
CA ALA A 10 14.40 9.76 -16.79
C ALA A 10 14.90 8.30 -16.93
N LYS A 11 15.44 7.90 -18.10
CA LYS A 11 16.00 6.55 -18.30
C LYS A 11 17.39 6.35 -17.70
N ASN A 12 18.07 7.42 -17.34
CA ASN A 12 19.44 7.40 -16.80
C ASN A 12 19.53 7.83 -15.33
N ILE A 13 18.40 8.06 -14.66
CA ILE A 13 18.38 8.48 -13.25
C ILE A 13 18.08 7.23 -12.40
N ASP A 14 19.00 6.93 -11.49
CA ASP A 14 18.80 5.99 -10.39
C ASP A 14 17.46 6.28 -9.70
N HIS A 15 16.60 5.27 -9.56
CA HIS A 15 15.19 5.40 -9.13
C HIS A 15 14.99 5.97 -7.71
N THR A 16 16.03 6.51 -7.09
CA THR A 16 16.04 7.06 -5.72
C THR A 16 16.10 8.59 -5.66
N TYR A 17 16.29 9.31 -6.78
CA TYR A 17 16.47 10.76 -6.74
C TYR A 17 15.42 11.51 -7.56
N ILE A 18 14.49 12.20 -6.88
CA ILE A 18 13.66 13.28 -7.45
C ILE A 18 14.22 14.60 -6.92
N PRO A 19 14.68 15.53 -7.79
CA PRO A 19 15.14 16.84 -7.35
C PRO A 19 14.03 17.59 -6.60
N ARG A 20 14.36 18.23 -5.47
CA ARG A 20 13.41 18.93 -4.58
C ARG A 20 12.82 20.21 -5.14
N ASP A 21 13.29 20.71 -6.27
CA ASP A 21 12.98 22.07 -6.77
C ASP A 21 12.25 22.09 -8.12
N VAL A 22 11.50 21.03 -8.45
CA VAL A 22 10.57 21.11 -9.58
C VAL A 22 9.27 21.71 -9.06
N GLU A 23 9.00 22.98 -9.35
CA GLU A 23 7.65 23.56 -9.22
C GLU A 23 6.69 22.68 -10.03
N ILE A 24 5.86 21.93 -9.31
CA ILE A 24 4.81 21.09 -9.90
C ILE A 24 3.76 22.07 -10.43
N GLN A 25 3.76 22.32 -11.74
CA GLN A 25 2.62 22.94 -12.39
C GLN A 25 1.43 21.98 -12.16
N LYS A 26 0.44 22.47 -11.40
CA LYS A 26 -0.82 21.74 -11.23
C LYS A 26 -1.47 21.64 -12.60
N ASP A 27 -1.44 20.46 -13.19
CA ASP A 27 -2.25 20.15 -14.37
C ASP A 27 -3.73 20.26 -13.96
N GLU A 28 -4.45 21.18 -14.58
CA GLU A 28 -5.88 21.43 -14.30
C GLU A 28 -6.77 20.24 -14.70
N ASN A 29 -6.24 19.23 -15.41
CA ASN A 29 -6.88 17.96 -15.76
C ASN A 29 -6.49 16.84 -14.78
N ASN A 30 -6.69 17.04 -13.49
CA ASN A 30 -6.36 16.03 -12.48
C ASN A 30 -7.45 14.96 -12.42
N GLU A 31 -7.51 14.08 -13.42
CA GLU A 31 -8.37 12.90 -13.38
C GLU A 31 -8.07 12.09 -12.11
N SER A 32 -9.10 11.77 -11.34
CA SER A 32 -8.97 11.03 -10.08
C SER A 32 -8.40 9.63 -10.29
N LEU A 33 -8.61 9.03 -11.47
CA LEU A 33 -8.15 7.70 -11.88
C LEU A 33 -7.44 7.77 -13.24
N PRO A 34 -6.56 6.81 -13.59
CA PRO A 34 -6.02 6.70 -14.94
C PRO A 34 -7.11 6.31 -15.93
N GLY A 35 -6.95 6.71 -17.20
CA GLY A 35 -7.95 6.51 -18.27
C GLY A 35 -8.44 5.08 -18.41
N ASP A 36 -9.69 4.91 -18.86
CA ASP A 36 -10.36 3.61 -19.08
C ASP A 36 -10.26 2.64 -17.88
N SER A 37 -10.56 3.14 -16.68
CA SER A 37 -10.58 2.34 -15.47
C SER A 37 -11.95 1.70 -15.22
N ILE A 38 -11.98 0.38 -15.00
CA ILE A 38 -13.17 -0.44 -14.75
C ILE A 38 -13.24 -0.77 -13.27
N ASN A 39 -14.35 -0.45 -12.59
CA ASN A 39 -14.55 -0.80 -11.19
C ASN A 39 -14.82 -2.31 -11.04
N LEU A 40 -13.88 -3.04 -10.44
CA LEU A 40 -13.97 -4.49 -10.27
C LEU A 40 -14.99 -4.94 -9.23
N PHE A 41 -15.49 -4.02 -8.39
CA PHE A 41 -16.56 -4.29 -7.43
C PHE A 41 -17.94 -3.94 -7.98
N ASP A 42 -18.01 -3.28 -9.13
CA ASP A 42 -19.27 -2.98 -9.82
C ASP A 42 -19.66 -4.13 -10.75
N LYS A 43 -20.72 -4.86 -10.37
CA LYS A 43 -21.22 -5.99 -11.15
C LYS A 43 -21.74 -5.60 -12.53
N ALA A 44 -22.28 -4.41 -12.71
CA ALA A 44 -22.79 -3.95 -14.01
C ALA A 44 -21.61 -3.71 -14.96
N GLN A 45 -20.58 -2.99 -14.51
CA GLN A 45 -19.38 -2.77 -15.32
C GLN A 45 -18.67 -4.09 -15.64
N THR A 46 -18.42 -4.94 -14.66
CA THR A 46 -17.72 -6.22 -14.88
C THR A 46 -18.51 -7.17 -15.80
N SER A 47 -19.84 -7.17 -15.74
CA SER A 47 -20.68 -7.96 -16.64
C SER A 47 -20.61 -7.46 -18.09
N PHE A 48 -20.52 -6.16 -18.32
CA PHE A 48 -20.32 -5.60 -19.65
C PHE A 48 -19.03 -6.12 -20.30
N TYR A 49 -17.96 -6.29 -19.51
CA TYR A 49 -16.68 -6.84 -19.96
C TYR A 49 -16.52 -8.34 -19.75
N SER A 50 -17.62 -9.11 -19.66
CA SER A 50 -17.60 -10.56 -19.40
C SER A 50 -16.84 -11.41 -20.42
N LYS A 51 -16.53 -10.86 -21.60
CA LYS A 51 -15.72 -11.51 -22.65
C LYS A 51 -14.28 -10.98 -22.74
N ASP A 52 -13.92 -9.99 -21.93
CA ASP A 52 -12.57 -9.43 -21.92
C ASP A 52 -11.68 -10.27 -20.99
N ASN A 53 -10.78 -11.05 -21.58
CA ASN A 53 -9.89 -11.95 -20.85
C ASN A 53 -9.01 -11.25 -19.81
N LYS A 54 -8.67 -9.97 -19.99
CA LYS A 54 -7.84 -9.23 -19.03
C LYS A 54 -8.66 -8.77 -17.83
N VAL A 55 -9.92 -8.38 -18.06
CA VAL A 55 -10.87 -8.08 -16.96
C VAL A 55 -11.16 -9.35 -16.17
N LEU A 56 -11.40 -10.49 -16.85
CA LEU A 56 -11.60 -11.78 -16.18
C LEU A 56 -10.40 -12.16 -15.31
N LYS A 57 -9.17 -12.01 -15.82
CA LYS A 57 -7.95 -12.26 -15.02
C LYS A 57 -7.79 -11.29 -13.86
N SER A 58 -8.25 -10.06 -13.98
CA SER A 58 -8.22 -9.11 -12.86
C SER A 58 -9.20 -9.50 -11.76
N LEU A 59 -10.39 -10.00 -12.14
CA LEU A 59 -11.37 -10.54 -11.21
C LEU A 59 -10.87 -11.84 -10.52
N GLU A 60 -10.22 -12.73 -11.27
CA GLU A 60 -9.57 -13.92 -10.72
C GLU A 60 -8.49 -13.53 -9.70
N TYR A 61 -7.60 -12.60 -10.06
CA TYR A 61 -6.55 -12.10 -9.17
C TYR A 61 -7.08 -11.58 -7.84
N ILE A 62 -8.15 -10.76 -7.85
CA ILE A 62 -8.70 -10.22 -6.61
C ILE A 62 -9.34 -11.31 -5.74
N LYS A 63 -9.97 -12.32 -6.36
CA LYS A 63 -10.53 -13.50 -5.66
C LYS A 63 -9.46 -14.39 -5.05
N GLU A 64 -8.45 -14.77 -5.85
CA GLU A 64 -7.33 -15.61 -5.39
C GLU A 64 -6.60 -14.97 -4.21
N ARG A 65 -6.49 -13.65 -4.22
CA ARG A 65 -5.87 -12.89 -3.14
C ARG A 65 -6.85 -12.44 -2.06
N ARG A 66 -8.12 -12.81 -2.15
CA ARG A 66 -9.19 -12.47 -1.19
C ARG A 66 -9.35 -10.97 -0.97
N LEU A 67 -9.05 -10.15 -1.98
CA LEU A 67 -9.12 -8.69 -1.84
C LEU A 67 -10.56 -8.15 -1.84
N ASP A 68 -11.49 -8.93 -2.40
CA ASP A 68 -12.92 -8.63 -2.46
C ASP A 68 -13.68 -8.96 -1.18
N THR A 69 -13.11 -9.84 -0.33
CA THR A 69 -13.72 -10.26 0.95
C THR A 69 -13.01 -9.69 2.17
N ALA A 70 -11.81 -9.11 2.01
CA ALA A 70 -11.01 -8.58 3.11
C ALA A 70 -11.76 -7.53 3.94
N ILE A 71 -11.65 -7.62 5.28
CA ILE A 71 -12.43 -6.83 6.26
C ILE A 71 -12.26 -5.31 6.09
N ASN A 72 -11.10 -4.85 5.68
CA ASN A 72 -10.72 -3.44 5.56
C ASN A 72 -10.40 -3.07 4.08
N ARG A 73 -11.05 -3.75 3.13
CA ARG A 73 -10.88 -3.45 1.71
C ARG A 73 -11.35 -2.03 1.36
N PRO A 74 -10.81 -1.39 0.31
CA PRO A 74 -11.31 -0.09 -0.14
C PRO A 74 -12.74 -0.18 -0.67
N LYS A 75 -13.43 0.96 -0.77
CA LYS A 75 -14.78 1.05 -1.34
C LYS A 75 -14.83 0.56 -2.78
N THR A 76 -13.78 0.81 -3.56
CA THR A 76 -13.65 0.40 -4.94
C THR A 76 -12.25 -0.14 -5.21
N LEU A 77 -12.13 -1.00 -6.22
CA LEU A 77 -10.86 -1.47 -6.75
C LEU A 77 -11.01 -1.49 -8.29
N TRP A 78 -10.02 -0.98 -8.99
CA TRP A 78 -10.17 -0.75 -10.42
C TRP A 78 -9.16 -1.55 -11.23
N TYR A 79 -9.51 -1.87 -12.46
CA TYR A 79 -8.60 -2.35 -13.48
C TYR A 79 -8.43 -1.26 -14.55
N CYS A 80 -7.21 -0.85 -14.78
CA CYS A 80 -6.91 0.13 -15.82
C CYS A 80 -6.71 -0.57 -17.17
N LYS A 81 -7.63 -0.32 -18.09
CA LYS A 81 -7.64 -0.98 -19.40
C LYS A 81 -6.72 -0.29 -20.42
N ASP A 82 -6.74 1.04 -20.42
CA ASP A 82 -5.93 1.83 -21.34
C ASP A 82 -5.41 3.11 -20.70
N ASP A 83 -4.10 3.14 -20.48
CA ASP A 83 -3.34 4.26 -19.95
C ASP A 83 -1.86 4.05 -20.28
N TYR A 84 -1.14 5.10 -20.58
CA TYR A 84 0.27 4.97 -20.97
C TYR A 84 1.16 4.33 -19.90
N ILE A 85 0.89 4.64 -18.63
CA ILE A 85 1.72 4.20 -17.48
C ILE A 85 1.10 2.99 -16.79
N HIS A 86 -0.22 3.04 -16.55
CA HIS A 86 -0.94 2.15 -15.64
C HIS A 86 -1.76 1.06 -16.36
N LYS A 87 -1.62 0.94 -17.68
CA LYS A 87 -2.31 -0.10 -18.47
C LYS A 87 -2.09 -1.50 -17.92
N ASP A 88 -3.16 -2.28 -17.91
CA ASP A 88 -3.17 -3.68 -17.48
C ASP A 88 -2.76 -3.87 -16.01
N ARG A 89 -3.11 -2.92 -15.13
CA ARG A 89 -2.79 -2.95 -13.69
C ARG A 89 -4.04 -2.79 -12.84
N ILE A 90 -3.97 -3.29 -11.61
CA ILE A 90 -4.99 -3.04 -10.58
C ILE A 90 -4.70 -1.68 -9.96
N ILE A 91 -5.68 -0.78 -9.95
CA ILE A 91 -5.59 0.52 -9.32
C ILE A 91 -6.23 0.45 -7.93
N ILE A 92 -5.44 0.81 -6.94
CA ILE A 92 -5.84 0.87 -5.53
C ILE A 92 -5.99 2.34 -5.16
N PRO A 93 -7.23 2.86 -5.02
CA PRO A 93 -7.46 4.26 -4.74
C PRO A 93 -7.22 4.59 -3.26
N PHE A 94 -6.72 5.79 -3.00
CA PHE A 94 -6.57 6.37 -1.67
C PHE A 94 -7.54 7.53 -1.57
N TYR A 95 -8.41 7.46 -0.58
CA TYR A 95 -9.47 8.44 -0.38
C TYR A 95 -9.09 9.48 0.68
N ASN A 96 -9.61 10.69 0.51
CA ASN A 96 -9.69 11.71 1.54
C ASN A 96 -11.03 12.43 1.39
N ASP A 97 -11.86 12.41 2.43
CA ASP A 97 -13.21 12.97 2.42
C ASP A 97 -14.11 12.41 1.27
N ASN A 98 -13.97 11.11 0.98
CA ASN A 98 -14.61 10.35 -0.10
C ASN A 98 -14.09 10.60 -1.52
N ASP A 99 -13.19 11.54 -1.73
CA ASP A 99 -12.57 11.80 -3.03
C ASP A 99 -11.30 10.96 -3.21
N ILE A 100 -11.05 10.49 -4.44
CA ILE A 100 -9.80 9.80 -4.77
C ILE A 100 -8.71 10.86 -4.99
N VAL A 101 -7.85 11.02 -3.98
CA VAL A 101 -6.76 12.01 -4.02
C VAL A 101 -5.45 11.42 -4.53
N PHE A 102 -5.26 10.13 -4.37
CA PHE A 102 -4.06 9.41 -4.77
C PHE A 102 -4.42 7.99 -5.18
N TYR A 103 -3.55 7.30 -5.90
CA TYR A 103 -3.66 5.87 -6.13
C TYR A 103 -2.29 5.23 -6.32
N GLN A 104 -2.24 3.93 -6.05
CA GLN A 104 -1.16 3.07 -6.51
C GLN A 104 -1.69 2.03 -7.48
N SER A 105 -0.94 1.74 -8.53
CA SER A 105 -1.25 0.65 -9.43
C SER A 105 -0.37 -0.55 -9.16
N ARG A 106 -1.01 -1.70 -9.00
CA ARG A 106 -0.37 -3.00 -8.78
C ARG A 106 -0.25 -3.77 -10.09
N LYS A 107 0.95 -4.23 -10.39
CA LYS A 107 1.21 -5.11 -11.51
C LYS A 107 0.36 -6.39 -11.43
N LEU A 108 -0.35 -6.68 -12.52
CA LEU A 108 -1.20 -7.87 -12.67
C LEU A 108 -0.48 -8.97 -13.47
N PHE A 109 0.13 -8.61 -14.60
CA PHE A 109 0.74 -9.57 -15.52
C PHE A 109 2.26 -9.62 -15.36
N SER A 110 2.84 -10.82 -15.46
CA SER A 110 4.30 -11.02 -15.43
C SER A 110 5.04 -10.36 -16.60
N SER A 111 4.35 -10.20 -17.76
CA SER A 111 4.86 -9.51 -18.94
C SER A 111 5.09 -8.02 -18.73
N ASP A 112 4.44 -7.39 -17.77
CA ASP A 112 4.71 -6.00 -17.40
C ASP A 112 6.11 -5.89 -16.77
N ARG A 113 7.04 -5.21 -17.44
CA ARG A 113 8.43 -5.02 -16.98
C ARG A 113 8.60 -3.89 -15.97
N LYS A 114 7.56 -3.07 -15.75
CA LYS A 114 7.57 -1.97 -14.79
C LYS A 114 7.60 -2.48 -13.35
N PRO A 115 7.93 -1.65 -12.36
CA PRO A 115 7.90 -2.00 -10.93
C PRO A 115 6.59 -2.62 -10.47
N LYS A 116 6.66 -3.43 -9.41
CA LYS A 116 5.50 -4.10 -8.79
C LYS A 116 4.38 -3.10 -8.44
N TYR A 117 4.72 -1.94 -7.91
CA TYR A 117 3.82 -0.82 -7.67
C TYR A 117 4.29 0.42 -8.43
N LEU A 118 3.34 1.19 -8.96
CA LEU A 118 3.53 2.53 -9.49
C LEU A 118 2.57 3.47 -8.78
N SER A 119 3.02 4.66 -8.47
CA SER A 119 2.20 5.69 -7.84
C SER A 119 1.66 6.67 -8.89
N LYS A 120 0.54 7.35 -8.56
CA LYS A 120 0.04 8.50 -9.32
C LYS A 120 1.17 9.53 -9.42
N LEU A 121 1.40 10.04 -10.64
CA LEU A 121 2.41 11.06 -10.88
C LEU A 121 1.92 12.44 -10.46
N ASN A 122 2.85 13.35 -10.21
CA ASN A 122 2.60 14.76 -9.92
C ASN A 122 1.58 15.00 -8.79
N THR A 123 1.52 14.08 -7.84
CA THR A 123 0.59 14.14 -6.71
C THR A 123 1.30 13.76 -5.43
N GLU A 124 1.04 14.49 -4.35
CA GLU A 124 1.59 14.17 -3.04
C GLU A 124 0.99 12.86 -2.52
N LYS A 125 1.82 12.01 -1.91
CA LYS A 125 1.36 10.74 -1.35
C LYS A 125 0.38 10.96 -0.20
N SER A 126 -0.77 10.30 -0.28
CA SER A 126 -1.76 10.20 0.79
C SER A 126 -1.57 8.89 1.57
N ILE A 127 -2.33 8.73 2.66
CA ILE A 127 -2.45 7.49 3.42
C ILE A 127 -3.65 6.70 2.90
N PHE A 128 -3.42 5.42 2.60
CA PHE A 128 -4.49 4.50 2.21
C PHE A 128 -5.40 4.19 3.39
N ASN A 129 -6.72 4.12 3.14
CA ASN A 129 -7.78 3.81 4.12
C ASN A 129 -7.84 4.74 5.34
N PHE A 130 -7.30 5.94 5.21
CA PHE A 130 -7.32 6.92 6.28
C PHE A 130 -8.74 7.30 6.74
N ASP A 131 -9.70 7.37 5.81
CA ASP A 131 -11.11 7.69 6.09
C ASP A 131 -11.87 6.54 6.77
N ASN A 132 -11.29 5.34 6.82
CA ASN A 132 -11.93 4.14 7.36
C ASN A 132 -11.49 3.83 8.80
N ILE A 133 -10.77 4.73 9.46
CA ILE A 133 -10.34 4.52 10.86
C ILE A 133 -11.55 4.57 11.79
N SER A 134 -11.83 3.44 12.40
CA SER A 134 -12.96 3.27 13.34
C SER A 134 -12.56 3.67 14.76
N PRO A 135 -13.43 4.35 15.52
CA PRO A 135 -13.19 4.69 16.93
C PRO A 135 -13.28 3.49 17.88
N VAL A 136 -13.72 2.33 17.41
CA VAL A 136 -13.88 1.12 18.24
C VAL A 136 -12.53 0.56 18.72
N CYS A 137 -11.44 0.80 17.98
CA CYS A 137 -10.11 0.35 18.33
C CYS A 137 -9.16 1.55 18.48
N ASN A 138 -8.48 1.66 19.62
CA ASN A 138 -7.52 2.74 19.90
C ASN A 138 -6.16 2.56 19.22
N TYR A 139 -6.06 1.67 18.24
CA TYR A 139 -4.84 1.38 17.51
C TYR A 139 -5.02 1.67 16.02
N ILE A 140 -3.95 2.13 15.39
CA ILE A 140 -3.79 2.24 13.95
C ILE A 140 -2.61 1.38 13.56
N PHE A 141 -2.83 0.44 12.62
CA PHE A 141 -1.81 -0.45 12.12
C PHE A 141 -1.29 0.07 10.78
N ILE A 142 0.01 0.37 10.71
CA ILE A 142 0.63 1.08 9.59
C ILE A 142 1.45 0.10 8.76
N PHE A 143 1.05 -0.07 7.52
CA PHE A 143 1.69 -0.95 6.53
C PHE A 143 2.51 -0.15 5.50
N GLU A 144 3.50 -0.80 4.89
CA GLU A 144 4.23 -0.21 3.78
C GLU A 144 3.36 -0.13 2.51
N GLY A 145 2.73 -1.25 2.15
CA GLY A 145 1.87 -1.37 0.97
C GLY A 145 0.39 -1.57 1.33
N PRO A 146 -0.54 -1.18 0.45
CA PRO A 146 -1.96 -1.19 0.79
C PRO A 146 -2.56 -2.60 0.93
N ILE A 147 -2.10 -3.61 0.16
CA ILE A 147 -2.78 -4.92 0.11
C ILE A 147 -2.84 -5.60 1.47
N ASP A 148 -1.76 -5.58 2.24
CA ASP A 148 -1.73 -6.24 3.56
C ASP A 148 -2.64 -5.54 4.56
N SER A 149 -2.78 -4.21 4.46
CA SER A 149 -3.68 -3.44 5.30
C SER A 149 -5.17 -3.75 5.07
N PHE A 150 -5.55 -4.37 3.94
CA PHE A 150 -6.93 -4.79 3.68
C PHE A 150 -7.43 -5.81 4.71
N PHE A 151 -6.53 -6.59 5.28
CA PHE A 151 -6.86 -7.69 6.20
C PHE A 151 -6.82 -7.31 7.67
N VAL A 152 -6.67 -6.03 7.98
CA VAL A 152 -6.56 -5.55 9.37
C VAL A 152 -7.50 -4.39 9.59
N SER A 153 -8.42 -4.51 10.54
CA SER A 153 -9.28 -3.39 10.98
C SER A 153 -8.40 -2.23 11.48
N ASN A 154 -8.69 -0.98 11.06
CA ASN A 154 -7.81 0.18 11.24
C ASN A 154 -6.41 0.04 10.62
N GLY A 155 -6.27 -0.85 9.62
CA GLY A 155 -5.07 -0.95 8.81
C GLY A 155 -5.01 0.18 7.79
N ILE A 156 -3.91 0.93 7.79
CA ILE A 156 -3.61 2.00 6.82
C ILE A 156 -2.29 1.69 6.11
N ALA A 157 -2.04 2.32 4.96
CA ALA A 157 -0.75 2.14 4.28
C ALA A 157 -0.17 3.46 3.76
N VAL A 158 1.17 3.55 3.81
CA VAL A 158 1.91 4.77 3.42
C VAL A 158 2.33 4.78 1.95
N GLY A 159 2.11 3.69 1.22
CA GLY A 159 2.46 3.59 -0.20
C GLY A 159 3.97 3.56 -0.47
N GLY A 160 4.72 2.89 0.40
CA GLY A 160 6.18 2.71 0.34
C GLY A 160 6.94 3.59 1.33
N ILE A 161 7.86 2.99 2.06
CA ILE A 161 8.75 3.65 3.04
C ILE A 161 10.10 3.89 2.37
N GLN A 162 10.62 5.11 2.45
CA GLN A 162 11.98 5.41 2.02
C GLN A 162 12.98 4.83 3.03
N SER A 163 13.94 4.05 2.54
CA SER A 163 14.85 3.26 3.39
C SER A 163 15.92 4.06 4.12
N THR A 164 16.05 5.36 3.87
CA THR A 164 17.21 6.16 4.29
C THR A 164 16.89 7.39 5.13
N SER A 165 15.62 7.67 5.44
CA SER A 165 15.28 8.90 6.17
C SER A 165 14.46 8.61 7.43
N ALA A 166 14.74 9.38 8.47
CA ALA A 166 13.94 9.52 9.69
C ALA A 166 12.48 9.97 9.42
N ASN A 167 12.16 10.38 8.18
CA ASN A 167 10.82 10.80 7.79
C ASN A 167 10.10 9.63 7.11
N THR A 168 9.39 8.84 7.90
CA THR A 168 8.53 7.74 7.43
C THR A 168 7.29 8.24 6.69
N PHE A 169 6.89 9.50 6.88
CA PHE A 169 5.74 10.15 6.27
C PHE A 169 6.13 11.37 5.44
N THR A 170 5.39 11.66 4.36
CA THR A 170 5.41 12.97 3.72
C THR A 170 4.75 14.01 4.64
N GLN A 171 4.88 15.32 4.32
CA GLN A 171 4.22 16.37 5.11
C GLN A 171 2.69 16.19 5.13
N PHE A 172 2.10 15.82 3.99
CA PHE A 172 0.68 15.58 3.90
C PHE A 172 0.26 14.34 4.72
N GLN A 173 0.97 13.23 4.60
CA GLN A 173 0.73 12.04 5.42
C GLN A 173 0.86 12.34 6.92
N GLN A 174 1.85 13.16 7.31
CA GLN A 174 2.00 13.59 8.70
C GLN A 174 0.79 14.41 9.17
N SER A 175 0.27 15.31 8.33
CA SER A 175 -0.94 16.06 8.67
C SER A 175 -2.16 15.16 8.85
N GLN A 176 -2.29 14.13 8.02
CA GLN A 176 -3.35 13.12 8.15
C GLN A 176 -3.22 12.36 9.49
N ILE A 177 -2.06 11.79 9.80
CA ILE A 177 -1.81 11.04 11.05
C ILE A 177 -2.04 11.89 12.30
N ASN A 178 -1.73 13.18 12.24
CA ASN A 178 -1.93 14.10 13.35
C ASN A 178 -3.42 14.34 13.69
N LYS A 179 -4.34 14.01 12.80
CA LYS A 179 -5.80 14.02 13.10
C LYS A 179 -6.20 12.95 14.14
N TYR A 180 -5.32 11.94 14.37
CA TYR A 180 -5.55 10.85 15.32
C TYR A 180 -4.50 10.82 16.44
N PRO A 181 -4.38 11.88 17.28
CA PRO A 181 -3.30 11.98 18.28
C PRO A 181 -3.42 10.94 19.39
N PHE A 182 -4.62 10.51 19.73
CA PHE A 182 -4.89 9.57 20.84
C PHE A 182 -4.77 8.09 20.42
N TYR A 183 -4.64 7.79 19.13
CA TYR A 183 -4.46 6.41 18.67
C TYR A 183 -3.01 5.98 18.79
N LYS A 184 -2.80 4.77 19.30
CA LYS A 184 -1.48 4.13 19.32
C LYS A 184 -1.15 3.62 17.91
N LYS A 185 0.02 3.98 17.40
CA LYS A 185 0.49 3.60 16.07
C LYS A 185 1.39 2.37 16.18
N VAL A 186 1.10 1.34 15.39
CA VAL A 186 1.88 0.10 15.31
C VAL A 186 2.30 -0.13 13.86
N TRP A 187 3.59 -0.18 13.61
CA TRP A 187 4.14 -0.51 12.30
C TRP A 187 4.11 -2.01 12.08
N VAL A 188 3.57 -2.41 10.93
CA VAL A 188 3.44 -3.81 10.51
C VAL A 188 4.06 -3.94 9.13
N LEU A 189 5.33 -4.40 9.09
CA LEU A 189 6.07 -4.60 7.85
C LEU A 189 6.03 -6.07 7.42
N ASP A 190 6.49 -6.34 6.20
CA ASP A 190 6.64 -7.69 5.67
C ASP A 190 7.50 -8.56 6.60
N ASN A 191 7.45 -9.87 6.42
CA ASN A 191 8.03 -10.83 7.34
C ASN A 191 9.57 -10.70 7.43
N GLN A 192 10.04 -10.28 8.61
CA GLN A 192 11.46 -10.05 8.90
C GLN A 192 12.31 -11.33 8.88
N HIS A 193 11.71 -12.51 8.91
CA HIS A 193 12.44 -13.78 8.75
C HIS A 193 12.88 -14.05 7.30
N VAL A 194 12.20 -13.44 6.32
CA VAL A 194 12.40 -13.72 4.89
C VAL A 194 12.70 -12.47 4.06
N ASP A 195 12.43 -11.28 4.60
CA ASP A 195 12.70 -10.00 3.94
C ASP A 195 13.66 -9.14 4.77
N GLU A 196 14.94 -9.13 4.34
CA GLU A 196 15.98 -8.34 5.01
C GLU A 196 15.72 -6.82 4.93
N SER A 197 15.05 -6.34 3.88
CA SER A 197 14.66 -4.93 3.78
C SER A 197 13.64 -4.58 4.87
N ALA A 198 12.62 -5.42 5.06
CA ALA A 198 11.64 -5.27 6.13
C ALA A 198 12.30 -5.32 7.51
N LYS A 199 13.26 -6.25 7.72
CA LYS A 199 14.03 -6.37 8.96
C LYS A 199 14.83 -5.10 9.26
N ASN A 200 15.50 -4.54 8.26
CA ASN A 200 16.29 -3.33 8.42
C ASN A 200 15.41 -2.09 8.69
N LYS A 201 14.29 -1.94 7.98
CA LYS A 201 13.31 -0.88 8.23
C LYS A 201 12.70 -1.00 9.64
N THR A 202 12.33 -2.21 10.07
CA THR A 202 11.84 -2.46 11.44
C THR A 202 12.87 -2.04 12.49
N ARG A 203 14.16 -2.35 12.26
CA ARG A 203 15.25 -1.94 13.16
C ARG A 203 15.38 -0.42 13.28
N ILE A 204 15.24 0.31 12.17
CA ILE A 204 15.27 1.78 12.17
C ILE A 204 14.08 2.32 12.98
N LEU A 205 12.87 1.87 12.68
CA LEU A 205 11.65 2.28 13.39
C LEU A 205 11.73 2.04 14.91
N LEU A 206 12.25 0.89 15.32
CA LEU A 206 12.45 0.58 16.75
C LEU A 206 13.47 1.50 17.41
N LYS A 207 14.57 1.87 16.73
CA LYS A 207 15.58 2.81 17.21
C LYS A 207 15.01 4.23 17.35
N GLU A 208 14.09 4.62 16.47
CA GLU A 208 13.37 5.89 16.53
C GLU A 208 12.24 5.89 17.57
N GLY A 209 12.06 4.78 18.30
CA GLY A 209 11.09 4.67 19.38
C GLY A 209 9.67 4.32 18.93
N HIS A 210 9.50 3.90 17.69
CA HIS A 210 8.22 3.40 17.21
C HIS A 210 7.89 2.02 17.77
N THR A 211 6.60 1.69 17.77
CA THR A 211 6.10 0.38 18.14
C THR A 211 5.93 -0.46 16.88
N CYS A 212 6.51 -1.66 16.84
CA CYS A 212 6.54 -2.50 15.64
C CYS A 212 6.04 -3.91 15.93
N PHE A 213 5.28 -4.47 14.99
CA PHE A 213 4.98 -5.90 14.95
C PHE A 213 6.24 -6.67 14.53
N ILE A 214 6.58 -7.70 15.27
CA ILE A 214 7.67 -8.60 14.95
C ILE A 214 7.08 -9.98 14.69
N TRP A 215 7.36 -10.53 13.51
CA TRP A 215 6.81 -11.80 13.08
C TRP A 215 7.24 -12.93 14.01
N PRO A 216 6.28 -13.69 14.58
CA PRO A 216 6.60 -14.86 15.38
C PRO A 216 7.24 -15.95 14.50
N ARG A 217 8.16 -16.72 15.10
CA ARG A 217 8.95 -17.73 14.40
C ARG A 217 8.09 -18.81 13.71
N GLU A 218 6.94 -19.11 14.27
CA GLU A 218 5.97 -20.08 13.78
C GLU A 218 5.37 -19.67 12.43
N LEU A 219 5.43 -18.39 12.08
CA LEU A 219 4.89 -17.82 10.85
C LEU A 219 5.98 -17.52 9.80
N LYS A 220 7.22 -17.96 10.01
CA LYS A 220 8.33 -17.70 9.07
C LYS A 220 8.08 -18.18 7.63
N MET A 221 7.16 -19.14 7.42
CA MET A 221 6.80 -19.66 6.10
C MET A 221 5.88 -18.76 5.30
N PHE A 222 5.28 -17.75 5.92
CA PHE A 222 4.44 -16.77 5.25
C PHE A 222 5.25 -15.54 4.88
N LYS A 223 4.90 -14.92 3.76
CA LYS A 223 5.60 -13.74 3.27
C LYS A 223 5.07 -12.45 3.89
N ASP A 224 3.76 -12.31 3.91
CA ASP A 224 3.02 -11.13 4.28
C ASP A 224 1.64 -11.52 4.85
N PHE A 225 0.86 -10.55 5.33
CA PHE A 225 -0.47 -10.81 5.89
C PHE A 225 -1.46 -11.33 4.86
N ASN A 226 -1.35 -10.86 3.61
CA ASN A 226 -2.17 -11.41 2.54
C ASN A 226 -1.87 -12.91 2.32
N ASP A 227 -0.61 -13.34 2.38
CA ASP A 227 -0.24 -14.76 2.24
C ASP A 227 -0.84 -15.63 3.37
N ILE A 228 -0.87 -15.12 4.63
CA ILE A 228 -1.57 -15.79 5.74
C ILE A 228 -3.05 -15.95 5.42
N CYS A 229 -3.70 -14.87 4.99
CA CYS A 229 -5.14 -14.87 4.73
C CYS A 229 -5.51 -15.77 3.57
N VAL A 230 -4.74 -15.76 2.48
CA VAL A 230 -4.95 -16.64 1.32
C VAL A 230 -4.83 -18.11 1.71
N ARG A 231 -3.72 -18.50 2.33
CA ARG A 231 -3.49 -19.93 2.72
C ARG A 231 -4.39 -20.39 3.85
N GLY A 232 -4.78 -19.49 4.75
CA GLY A 232 -5.67 -19.79 5.87
C GLY A 232 -7.15 -19.67 5.57
N GLY A 233 -7.53 -19.24 4.35
CA GLY A 233 -8.94 -19.00 3.98
C GLY A 233 -9.61 -17.94 4.84
N ARG A 234 -8.87 -16.90 5.26
CA ARG A 234 -9.34 -15.85 6.20
C ARG A 234 -9.46 -14.52 5.50
N ASP A 235 -10.35 -13.67 6.02
CA ASP A 235 -10.56 -12.31 5.52
C ASP A 235 -10.03 -11.23 6.49
N GLU A 236 -9.49 -11.67 7.64
CA GLU A 236 -9.00 -10.80 8.71
C GLU A 236 -7.81 -11.40 9.45
N ILE A 237 -6.89 -10.52 9.84
CA ILE A 237 -5.89 -10.70 10.89
C ILE A 237 -6.32 -9.85 12.08
N THR A 238 -6.60 -10.46 13.20
CA THR A 238 -7.20 -9.78 14.36
C THR A 238 -6.20 -8.86 15.09
N SER A 239 -6.69 -7.74 15.61
CA SER A 239 -5.86 -6.82 16.41
C SER A 239 -5.20 -7.50 17.62
N PRO A 240 -5.85 -8.39 18.41
CA PRO A 240 -5.17 -9.08 19.50
C PRO A 240 -3.95 -9.89 19.07
N PHE A 241 -4.03 -10.57 17.89
CA PHE A 241 -2.87 -11.29 17.35
C PHE A 241 -1.70 -10.35 17.04
N ILE A 242 -1.96 -9.20 16.43
CA ILE A 242 -0.91 -8.22 16.12
C ILE A 242 -0.31 -7.67 17.43
N LEU A 243 -1.16 -7.28 18.38
CA LEU A 243 -0.73 -6.66 19.62
C LEU A 243 0.08 -7.60 20.51
N SER A 244 -0.22 -8.90 20.53
CA SER A 244 0.56 -9.91 21.27
C SER A 244 1.99 -10.10 20.73
N ASN A 245 2.26 -9.65 19.51
CA ASN A 245 3.57 -9.73 18.87
C ASN A 245 4.17 -8.34 18.57
N THR A 246 3.75 -7.33 19.31
CA THR A 246 4.15 -5.93 19.12
C THR A 246 5.10 -5.49 20.23
N PHE A 247 6.24 -4.90 19.83
CA PHE A 247 7.32 -4.51 20.72
C PHE A 247 7.81 -3.09 20.43
N ARG A 248 8.56 -2.51 21.38
CA ARG A 248 9.12 -1.15 21.26
C ARG A 248 10.55 -1.10 21.83
N GLY A 249 11.36 -0.20 21.29
CA GLY A 249 12.69 0.11 21.83
C GLY A 249 13.61 -1.11 21.93
N VAL A 250 14.35 -1.23 23.04
CA VAL A 250 15.36 -2.29 23.24
C VAL A 250 14.74 -3.69 23.20
N GLU A 251 13.58 -3.89 23.81
CA GLU A 251 12.89 -5.19 23.78
C GLU A 251 12.59 -5.62 22.33
N GLY A 252 12.08 -4.68 21.50
CA GLY A 252 11.84 -4.92 20.10
C GLY A 252 13.12 -5.26 19.31
N LEU A 253 14.23 -4.57 19.60
CA LEU A 253 15.52 -4.87 18.97
C LEU A 253 16.04 -6.25 19.34
N VAL A 254 15.89 -6.68 20.59
CA VAL A 254 16.26 -8.04 21.04
C VAL A 254 15.41 -9.07 20.31
N LYS A 255 14.08 -8.91 20.28
CA LYS A 255 13.18 -9.82 19.56
C LYS A 255 13.51 -9.89 18.08
N LEU A 256 13.73 -8.75 17.41
CA LEU A 256 14.07 -8.68 15.99
C LEU A 256 15.38 -9.40 15.66
N ASN A 257 16.37 -9.41 16.56
CA ASN A 257 17.63 -10.13 16.33
C ASN A 257 17.49 -11.66 16.44
N LEU A 258 16.35 -12.14 17.00
CA LEU A 258 16.04 -13.57 17.06
C LEU A 258 15.25 -14.07 15.82
N THR A 259 14.88 -13.14 14.89
CA THR A 259 14.23 -13.44 13.58
C THR A 259 15.27 -13.62 12.42
#